data_5778cd29099cef656a789ad9dd4eaa02
#
_entry.id   5778cd29099cef656a789ad9dd4eaa02
#
_cell.length_a   1.000
_cell.length_b   1.000
_cell.length_c   1.000
_cell.angle_alpha   90.00
_cell.angle_beta   90.00
_cell.angle_gamma   90.00
#
_symmetry.space_group_name_H-M   'P 1'
#
loop_
_entity.id
_entity.type
_entity.pdbx_description
1 polymer ?
#
loop_
_entity_poly.entity_id
_entity_poly.type
_entity_poly.pdbx_seq_one_letter_code
_entity_poly.pdbx_strand_id
1 'polypeptide(L)'
;MSSVAMDNPTEELIHVKKVWDNMKGNSPIYDFLLANVEIISALKGLVVSRLTVENNHVNSRGTIHGAVSASLVDWSGGLAIASHGLEKSGASIDIHVTYIGTAQLGDVLNIEATASKVGRSLAFTTIRISKLVDGQPGPMVATASHTKYIQTK
;
A
#
# COMPACT_ATOMS: atom_id res chain seq x y z
N MET A 1 -20.95 -0.98 -30.43
CA MET A 1 -20.62 -0.33 -29.16
C MET A 1 -20.62 -1.39 -28.06
N SER A 2 -19.44 -1.91 -27.69
CA SER A 2 -19.34 -2.90 -26.62
C SER A 2 -19.48 -2.14 -25.30
N SER A 3 -20.53 -2.45 -24.55
CA SER A 3 -20.66 -2.01 -23.17
C SER A 3 -19.52 -2.65 -22.39
N VAL A 4 -18.58 -1.84 -21.92
CA VAL A 4 -17.63 -2.25 -20.89
C VAL A 4 -18.48 -2.58 -19.67
N ALA A 5 -18.65 -3.87 -19.39
CA ALA A 5 -19.24 -4.31 -18.14
C ALA A 5 -18.36 -3.71 -17.05
N MET A 6 -18.91 -2.84 -16.21
CA MET A 6 -18.26 -2.45 -14.98
C MET A 6 -18.26 -3.70 -14.11
N ASP A 7 -17.09 -4.36 -14.03
CA ASP A 7 -16.91 -5.47 -13.09
C ASP A 7 -17.23 -4.94 -11.70
N ASN A 8 -18.14 -5.61 -11.02
CA ASN A 8 -18.46 -5.29 -9.64
C ASN A 8 -17.17 -5.40 -8.79
N PRO A 9 -16.95 -4.49 -7.83
CA PRO A 9 -15.79 -4.58 -6.96
C PRO A 9 -15.77 -5.92 -6.20
N THR A 10 -14.57 -6.48 -6.04
CA THR A 10 -14.38 -7.71 -5.25
C THR A 10 -14.79 -7.50 -3.79
N GLU A 11 -15.14 -8.57 -3.10
CA GLU A 11 -15.44 -8.51 -1.66
C GLU A 11 -14.21 -8.03 -0.88
N GLU A 12 -13.01 -8.45 -1.30
CA GLU A 12 -11.75 -8.02 -0.73
C GLU A 12 -11.53 -6.51 -0.89
N LEU A 13 -11.85 -5.95 -2.05
CA LEU A 13 -11.72 -4.51 -2.30
C LEU A 13 -12.67 -3.71 -1.40
N ILE A 14 -13.92 -4.15 -1.27
CA ILE A 14 -14.90 -3.52 -0.39
C ILE A 14 -14.40 -3.55 1.06
N HIS A 15 -13.93 -4.72 1.51
CA HIS A 15 -13.42 -4.90 2.88
C HIS A 15 -12.17 -4.05 3.15
N VAL A 16 -11.18 -4.07 2.27
CA VAL A 16 -9.93 -3.31 2.41
C VAL A 16 -10.20 -1.80 2.43
N LYS A 17 -11.11 -1.31 1.59
CA LYS A 17 -11.52 0.10 1.62
C LYS A 17 -12.18 0.47 2.94
N LYS A 18 -13.05 -0.38 3.47
CA LYS A 18 -13.66 -0.17 4.78
C LYS A 18 -12.61 -0.11 5.91
N VAL A 19 -11.63 -1.02 5.89
CA VAL A 19 -10.53 -1.01 6.87
C VAL A 19 -9.76 0.28 6.77
N TRP A 20 -9.43 0.75 5.56
CA TRP A 20 -8.75 2.03 5.35
C TRP A 20 -9.61 3.22 5.82
N ASP A 21 -10.87 3.25 5.51
CA ASP A 21 -11.78 4.34 5.94
C ASP A 21 -11.86 4.44 7.46
N ASN A 22 -11.77 3.33 8.18
CA ASN A 22 -11.70 3.31 9.64
C ASN A 22 -10.36 3.82 10.21
N MET A 23 -9.29 3.79 9.44
CA MET A 23 -7.98 4.34 9.83
C MET A 23 -7.90 5.85 9.61
N LYS A 24 -8.56 6.36 8.57
CA LYS A 24 -8.57 7.79 8.24
C LYS A 24 -9.11 8.61 9.40
N GLY A 25 -8.45 9.72 9.69
CA GLY A 25 -8.81 10.60 10.80
C GLY A 25 -8.32 10.11 12.17
N ASN A 26 -7.79 8.90 12.25
CA ASN A 26 -7.28 8.31 13.51
C ASN A 26 -5.76 8.13 13.53
N SER A 27 -5.09 8.40 12.43
CA SER A 27 -3.64 8.32 12.30
C SER A 27 -3.10 9.61 11.68
N PRO A 28 -2.61 10.58 12.48
CA PRO A 28 -2.13 11.86 11.96
C PRO A 28 -1.03 11.73 10.90
N ILE A 29 -0.14 10.75 11.04
CA ILE A 29 0.92 10.53 10.04
C ILE A 29 0.34 10.05 8.70
N TYR A 30 -0.63 9.16 8.72
CA TYR A 30 -1.29 8.71 7.49
C TYR A 30 -2.18 9.78 6.89
N ASP A 31 -2.87 10.56 7.72
CA ASP A 31 -3.68 11.69 7.26
C ASP A 31 -2.81 12.75 6.56
N PHE A 32 -1.58 12.95 7.02
CA PHE A 32 -0.63 13.86 6.39
C PHE A 32 0.01 13.29 5.12
N LEU A 33 0.42 12.02 5.13
CA LEU A 33 1.18 11.42 4.03
C LEU A 33 0.31 10.74 2.97
N LEU A 34 -0.84 10.19 3.36
CA LEU A 34 -1.63 9.30 2.51
C LEU A 34 -3.03 9.85 2.20
N ALA A 35 -3.25 11.16 2.35
CA ALA A 35 -4.55 11.78 2.10
C ALA A 35 -5.08 11.53 0.68
N ASN A 36 -4.17 11.46 -0.31
CA ASN A 36 -4.49 11.28 -1.72
C ASN A 36 -4.23 9.85 -2.24
N VAL A 37 -4.00 8.88 -1.35
CA VAL A 37 -3.81 7.48 -1.77
C VAL A 37 -5.12 6.88 -2.25
N GLU A 38 -5.05 6.10 -3.31
CA GLU A 38 -6.18 5.39 -3.89
C GLU A 38 -5.93 3.89 -3.87
N ILE A 39 -6.87 3.11 -3.35
CA ILE A 39 -6.86 1.66 -3.47
C ILE A 39 -7.53 1.28 -4.79
N ILE A 40 -6.77 0.68 -5.68
CA ILE A 40 -7.20 0.39 -7.07
C ILE A 40 -7.87 -0.97 -7.16
N SER A 41 -7.25 -1.99 -6.58
CA SER A 41 -7.78 -3.36 -6.59
C SER A 41 -7.32 -4.14 -5.37
N ALA A 42 -8.10 -5.14 -5.01
CA ALA A 42 -7.73 -6.10 -3.98
C ALA A 42 -8.28 -7.49 -4.32
N LEU A 43 -7.43 -8.47 -4.12
CA LEU A 43 -7.74 -9.89 -4.06
C LEU A 43 -7.18 -10.41 -2.74
N LYS A 44 -7.58 -11.61 -2.33
CA LYS A 44 -7.03 -12.22 -1.12
C LYS A 44 -5.50 -12.32 -1.19
N GLY A 45 -4.83 -11.60 -0.31
CA GLY A 45 -3.36 -11.55 -0.24
C GLY A 45 -2.68 -10.59 -1.21
N LEU A 46 -3.43 -9.81 -2.00
CA LEU A 46 -2.85 -8.83 -2.92
C LEU A 46 -3.67 -7.54 -2.92
N VAL A 47 -3.02 -6.43 -2.67
CA VAL A 47 -3.63 -5.09 -2.75
C VAL A 47 -2.77 -4.20 -3.63
N VAL A 48 -3.40 -3.54 -4.59
CA VAL A 48 -2.76 -2.54 -5.46
C VAL A 48 -3.33 -1.18 -5.14
N SER A 49 -2.46 -0.21 -4.92
CA SER A 49 -2.82 1.18 -4.66
C SER A 49 -1.92 2.15 -5.42
N ARG A 50 -2.32 3.40 -5.47
CA ARG A 50 -1.59 4.47 -6.16
C ARG A 50 -1.51 5.71 -5.29
N LEU A 51 -0.40 6.43 -5.42
CA LEU A 51 -0.16 7.70 -4.78
C LEU A 51 0.51 8.66 -5.76
N THR A 52 -0.07 9.83 -5.97
CA THR A 52 0.61 10.91 -6.68
C THR A 52 1.56 11.62 -5.72
N VAL A 53 2.82 11.79 -6.12
CA VAL A 53 3.83 12.47 -5.31
C VAL A 53 3.53 13.97 -5.25
N GLU A 54 3.27 14.48 -4.07
CA GLU A 54 2.95 15.87 -3.78
C GLU A 54 4.04 16.54 -2.92
N ASN A 55 3.89 17.82 -2.62
CA ASN A 55 4.89 18.62 -1.88
C ASN A 55 5.24 18.05 -0.51
N ASN A 56 4.27 17.45 0.20
CA ASN A 56 4.48 16.83 1.51
C ASN A 56 5.23 15.48 1.44
N HIS A 57 5.48 14.98 0.24
CA HIS A 57 6.16 13.70 0.03
C HIS A 57 7.63 13.83 -0.34
N VAL A 58 8.09 15.03 -0.68
CA VAL A 58 9.44 15.22 -1.22
C VAL A 58 10.43 15.71 -0.16
N ASN A 59 11.68 15.34 -0.37
CA ASN A 59 12.81 15.83 0.41
C ASN A 59 13.33 17.16 -0.17
N SER A 60 14.42 17.69 0.40
CA SER A 60 15.05 18.94 -0.03
C SER A 60 15.58 18.95 -1.48
N ARG A 61 15.67 17.77 -2.11
CA ARG A 61 16.08 17.62 -3.52
C ARG A 61 14.89 17.54 -4.47
N GLY A 62 13.66 17.63 -3.97
CA GLY A 62 12.44 17.49 -4.77
C GLY A 62 12.10 16.05 -5.17
N THR A 63 12.71 15.06 -4.55
CA THR A 63 12.43 13.65 -4.77
C THR A 63 11.75 13.01 -3.57
N ILE A 64 11.05 11.91 -3.80
CA ILE A 64 10.33 11.21 -2.72
C ILE A 64 11.23 10.96 -1.51
N HIS A 65 10.73 11.35 -0.34
CA HIS A 65 11.43 11.10 0.91
C HIS A 65 11.32 9.61 1.29
N GLY A 66 12.44 9.04 1.75
CA GLY A 66 12.46 7.62 2.18
C GLY A 66 11.45 7.28 3.26
N ALA A 67 11.11 8.23 4.15
CA ALA A 67 10.08 8.06 5.15
C ALA A 67 8.67 7.84 4.54
N VAL A 68 8.40 8.43 3.38
CA VAL A 68 7.14 8.22 2.65
C VAL A 68 7.08 6.80 2.13
N SER A 69 8.15 6.32 1.48
CA SER A 69 8.21 4.93 1.01
C SER A 69 8.06 3.93 2.15
N ALA A 70 8.73 4.17 3.28
CA ALA A 70 8.60 3.32 4.47
C ALA A 70 7.16 3.33 5.04
N SER A 71 6.50 4.48 5.06
CA SER A 71 5.10 4.60 5.49
C SER A 71 4.14 3.88 4.53
N LEU A 72 4.39 3.93 3.23
CA LEU A 72 3.63 3.18 2.23
C LEU A 72 3.80 1.67 2.43
N VAL A 73 5.00 1.21 2.78
CA VAL A 73 5.27 -0.20 3.10
C VAL A 73 4.46 -0.65 4.32
N ASP A 74 4.51 0.13 5.40
CA ASP A 74 3.76 -0.17 6.62
C ASP A 74 2.26 -0.24 6.37
N TRP A 75 1.72 0.79 5.76
CA TRP A 75 0.30 0.90 5.44
C TRP A 75 -0.19 -0.20 4.49
N SER A 76 0.48 -0.39 3.35
CA SER A 76 0.04 -1.33 2.31
C SER A 76 0.18 -2.79 2.73
N GLY A 77 1.23 -3.11 3.47
CA GLY A 77 1.40 -4.44 4.06
C GLY A 77 0.25 -4.80 4.99
N GLY A 78 -0.19 -3.85 5.82
CA GLY A 78 -1.38 -4.01 6.66
C GLY A 78 -2.65 -4.26 5.87
N LEU A 79 -2.84 -3.57 4.75
CA LEU A 79 -4.01 -3.79 3.89
C LEU A 79 -3.97 -5.14 3.17
N ALA A 80 -2.78 -5.61 2.75
CA ALA A 80 -2.64 -6.94 2.17
C ALA A 80 -3.03 -8.04 3.18
N ILE A 81 -2.69 -7.86 4.46
CA ILE A 81 -3.14 -8.76 5.54
C ILE A 81 -4.66 -8.66 5.72
N ALA A 82 -5.21 -7.44 5.75
CA ALA A 82 -6.64 -7.21 5.90
C ALA A 82 -7.47 -7.84 4.76
N SER A 83 -6.89 -7.98 3.55
CA SER A 83 -7.56 -8.62 2.42
C SER A 83 -7.92 -10.09 2.64
N HIS A 84 -7.36 -10.71 3.69
CA HIS A 84 -7.76 -12.04 4.17
C HIS A 84 -9.05 -12.01 5.02
N GLY A 85 -9.74 -10.89 5.11
CA GLY A 85 -10.97 -10.72 5.90
C GLY A 85 -10.71 -10.28 7.34
N LEU A 86 -9.49 -9.86 7.68
CA LEU A 86 -9.14 -9.39 9.02
C LEU A 86 -9.52 -7.92 9.20
N GLU A 87 -10.09 -7.58 10.35
CA GLU A 87 -10.43 -6.19 10.71
C GLU A 87 -9.20 -5.40 11.22
N LYS A 88 -8.19 -6.10 11.73
CA LYS A 88 -6.96 -5.53 12.27
C LYS A 88 -5.75 -6.13 11.59
N SER A 89 -4.78 -5.30 11.27
CA SER A 89 -3.54 -5.71 10.62
C SER A 89 -2.39 -6.02 11.59
N GLY A 90 -2.62 -5.97 12.91
CA GLY A 90 -1.64 -6.31 13.93
C GLY A 90 -0.55 -5.27 14.16
N ALA A 91 0.54 -5.69 14.80
CA ALA A 91 1.70 -4.85 15.13
C ALA A 91 2.92 -5.24 14.31
N SER A 92 3.68 -4.25 13.85
CA SER A 92 4.91 -4.50 13.08
C SER A 92 5.98 -5.14 13.95
N ILE A 93 6.61 -6.20 13.44
CA ILE A 93 7.79 -6.84 14.04
C ILE A 93 9.06 -6.27 13.41
N ASP A 94 9.11 -6.28 12.08
CA ASP A 94 10.19 -5.68 11.32
C ASP A 94 9.68 -5.14 9.98
N ILE A 95 10.37 -4.13 9.49
CA ILE A 95 10.22 -3.58 8.15
C ILE A 95 11.63 -3.44 7.56
N HIS A 96 11.86 -4.08 6.42
CA HIS A 96 13.08 -3.91 5.65
C HIS A 96 12.74 -3.25 4.33
N VAL A 97 13.33 -2.09 4.05
CA VAL A 97 13.11 -1.34 2.80
C VAL A 97 14.43 -1.23 2.05
N THR A 98 14.41 -1.63 0.79
CA THR A 98 15.50 -1.39 -0.15
C THR A 98 15.10 -0.26 -1.08
N TYR A 99 15.81 0.85 -1.02
CA TYR A 99 15.60 2.01 -1.87
C TYR A 99 16.37 1.82 -3.18
N ILE A 100 15.67 1.62 -4.27
CA ILE A 100 16.26 1.24 -5.57
C ILE A 100 16.35 2.44 -6.50
N GLY A 101 15.30 3.25 -6.54
CA GLY A 101 15.18 4.39 -7.44
C GLY A 101 14.50 5.56 -6.76
N THR A 102 14.15 6.55 -7.54
CA THR A 102 13.52 7.77 -7.06
C THR A 102 12.26 8.11 -7.84
N ALA A 103 11.44 8.96 -7.26
CA ALA A 103 10.29 9.57 -7.91
C ALA A 103 10.31 11.08 -7.62
N GLN A 104 9.77 11.86 -8.53
CA GLN A 104 9.70 13.32 -8.45
C GLN A 104 8.28 13.79 -8.21
N LEU A 105 8.14 15.04 -7.82
CA LEU A 105 6.86 15.71 -7.72
C LEU A 105 6.02 15.49 -9.00
N GLY A 106 4.79 15.04 -8.83
CA GLY A 106 3.87 14.75 -9.93
C GLY A 106 3.92 13.31 -10.46
N ASP A 107 4.96 12.54 -10.14
CA ASP A 107 5.00 11.12 -10.50
C ASP A 107 3.89 10.37 -9.74
N VAL A 108 3.31 9.37 -10.39
CA VAL A 108 2.36 8.45 -9.76
C VAL A 108 3.09 7.17 -9.36
N LEU A 109 2.98 6.81 -8.11
CA LEU A 109 3.50 5.54 -7.59
C LEU A 109 2.44 4.46 -7.69
N ASN A 110 2.86 3.28 -8.15
CA ASN A 110 2.08 2.05 -8.07
C ASN A 110 2.63 1.20 -6.93
N ILE A 111 1.79 0.84 -5.98
CA ILE A 111 2.15 0.09 -4.78
C ILE A 111 1.45 -1.26 -4.83
N GLU A 112 2.23 -2.33 -4.90
CA GLU A 112 1.74 -3.70 -4.86
C GLU A 112 2.18 -4.34 -3.54
N ALA A 113 1.22 -4.70 -2.71
CA ALA A 113 1.46 -5.37 -1.45
C ALA A 113 0.88 -6.78 -1.49
N THR A 114 1.73 -7.76 -1.19
CA THR A 114 1.39 -9.18 -1.18
C THR A 114 1.58 -9.74 0.22
N ALA A 115 0.52 -10.33 0.79
CA ALA A 115 0.61 -11.12 2.01
C ALA A 115 0.80 -12.59 1.61
N SER A 116 2.05 -13.04 1.54
CA SER A 116 2.42 -14.37 1.09
C SER A 116 2.03 -15.46 2.09
N LYS A 117 1.96 -15.11 3.37
CA LYS A 117 1.50 -15.99 4.44
C LYS A 117 0.82 -15.17 5.54
N VAL A 118 -0.39 -15.56 5.89
CA VAL A 118 -1.11 -15.06 7.06
C VAL A 118 -1.40 -16.27 7.95
N GLY A 119 -0.60 -16.40 9.00
CA GLY A 119 -0.72 -17.49 9.98
C GLY A 119 -1.58 -17.09 11.18
N ARG A 120 -1.49 -17.88 12.25
CA ARG A 120 -2.24 -17.60 13.50
C ARG A 120 -1.69 -16.37 14.24
N SER A 121 -0.37 -16.19 14.25
CA SER A 121 0.30 -15.14 15.04
C SER A 121 1.22 -14.27 14.19
N LEU A 122 1.63 -14.71 13.02
CA LEU A 122 2.55 -13.99 12.14
C LEU A 122 1.98 -13.89 10.73
N ALA A 123 2.17 -12.73 10.14
CA ALA A 123 1.91 -12.48 8.73
C ALA A 123 3.17 -11.92 8.06
N PHE A 124 3.46 -12.41 6.86
CA PHE A 124 4.63 -12.04 6.07
C PHE A 124 4.16 -11.37 4.79
N THR A 125 4.63 -10.14 4.58
CA THR A 125 4.27 -9.37 3.39
C THR A 125 5.50 -8.92 2.62
N THR A 126 5.32 -8.73 1.32
CA THR A 126 6.29 -8.11 0.42
C THR A 126 5.62 -6.96 -0.31
N ILE A 127 6.35 -5.87 -0.50
CA ILE A 127 5.83 -4.66 -1.14
C ILE A 127 6.76 -4.25 -2.28
N ARG A 128 6.17 -3.84 -3.39
CA ARG A 128 6.88 -3.27 -4.54
C ARG A 128 6.29 -1.90 -4.82
N ILE A 129 7.14 -0.88 -4.84
CA ILE A 129 6.78 0.49 -5.19
C ILE A 129 7.49 0.83 -6.49
N SER A 130 6.74 1.14 -7.53
CA SER A 130 7.26 1.53 -8.84
C SER A 130 6.60 2.82 -9.32
N LYS A 131 7.22 3.49 -10.26
CA LYS A 131 6.55 4.59 -10.98
C LYS A 131 5.56 4.00 -11.97
N LEU A 132 4.39 4.61 -12.04
CA LEU A 132 3.40 4.27 -13.07
C LEU A 132 3.78 4.99 -14.36
N VAL A 133 3.95 4.24 -15.45
CA VAL A 133 4.27 4.77 -16.78
C VAL A 133 3.28 4.18 -17.79
N ASP A 134 2.56 5.06 -18.50
CA ASP A 134 1.52 4.65 -19.45
C ASP A 134 0.50 3.64 -18.90
N GLY A 135 0.11 3.85 -17.65
CA GLY A 135 -0.86 3.00 -16.95
C GLY A 135 -0.29 1.65 -16.46
N GLN A 136 1.00 1.41 -16.59
CA GLN A 136 1.68 0.17 -16.20
C GLN A 136 2.81 0.44 -15.19
N PRO A 137 3.13 -0.54 -14.31
CA PRO A 137 4.31 -0.44 -13.47
C PRO A 137 5.58 -0.26 -14.30
N GLY A 138 6.33 0.79 -14.00
CA GLY A 138 7.59 1.16 -14.65
C GLY A 138 8.78 0.97 -13.73
N PRO A 139 9.74 1.93 -13.72
CA PRO A 139 10.96 1.84 -12.92
C PRO A 139 10.68 1.65 -11.43
N MET A 140 11.42 0.75 -10.79
CA MET A 140 11.30 0.45 -9.38
C MET A 140 11.83 1.60 -8.52
N VAL A 141 11.04 1.98 -7.51
CA VAL A 141 11.40 2.99 -6.50
C VAL A 141 11.90 2.31 -5.22
N ALA A 142 11.18 1.32 -4.73
CA ALA A 142 11.57 0.55 -3.55
C ALA A 142 10.95 -0.84 -3.56
N THR A 143 11.62 -1.77 -2.90
CA THR A 143 11.08 -3.07 -2.53
C THR A 143 11.19 -3.25 -1.03
N ALA A 144 10.29 -4.02 -0.45
CA ALA A 144 10.31 -4.21 1.00
C ALA A 144 9.73 -5.56 1.43
N SER A 145 10.13 -5.97 2.63
CA SER A 145 9.46 -7.01 3.41
C SER A 145 8.96 -6.41 4.71
N HIS A 146 7.79 -6.86 5.15
CA HIS A 146 7.18 -6.40 6.39
C HIS A 146 6.52 -7.59 7.08
N THR A 147 7.00 -7.88 8.29
CA THR A 147 6.46 -8.95 9.13
C THR A 147 5.64 -8.34 10.25
N LYS A 148 4.46 -8.88 10.48
CA LYS A 148 3.55 -8.40 11.53
C LYS A 148 3.14 -9.51 12.47
N TYR A 149 3.02 -9.16 13.75
CA TYR A 149 2.32 -9.97 14.74
C TYR A 149 0.82 -9.70 14.60
N ILE A 150 0.07 -10.75 14.40
CA ILE A 150 -1.39 -10.70 14.25
C ILE A 150 -2.04 -11.63 15.28
N GLN A 151 -3.28 -11.34 15.63
CA GLN A 151 -4.11 -12.25 16.39
C GLN A 151 -5.32 -12.62 15.53
N THR A 152 -5.30 -13.83 15.01
CA THR A 152 -6.50 -14.44 14.42
C THR A 152 -7.22 -15.20 15.53
N LYS A 153 -8.49 -14.84 15.77
CA LYS A 153 -9.35 -15.56 16.70
C LYS A 153 -9.68 -16.94 16.17
#